data_632a0db6655ad2ed21f8015a67dac6a5
#
_entry.id   632a0db6655ad2ed21f8015a67dac6a5
#
_cell.length_a   1.000
_cell.length_b   1.000
_cell.length_c   1.000
_cell.angle_alpha   90.00
_cell.angle_beta   90.00
_cell.angle_gamma   90.00
#
_symmetry.space_group_name_H-M   'P 1'
#
loop_
_entity.id
_entity.type
_entity.pdbx_description
1 polymer ?
#
loop_
_entity_poly.entity_id
_entity_poly.type
_entity_poly.pdbx_seq_one_letter_code
_entity_poly.pdbx_strand_id
1 'polypeptide(L)'
;MPSRSKKVLLLAGWGGSNFPHWQSWLAGEIAKDYGTVSFLEFSDFEFPNFSVWKKELREYLKDFRPDIVICHSLANTLWFHLCNTNSIEKVQKLYLVAPPSIKCDITELESFFPLDMPKNAHANETLLITSTDDPYMNMDEAKELQDSLGVEMVVLENAGHINADSGYGEWPWILQKIKEDM
;
A
#
# COMPACT_ATOMS: atom_id res chain seq x y z
N MET A 1 4.06 24.85 19.63
CA MET A 1 5.10 23.80 19.54
C MET A 1 5.24 23.46 18.08
N PRO A 2 6.43 23.28 17.52
CA PRO A 2 6.56 22.78 16.16
C PRO A 2 5.87 21.42 16.09
N SER A 3 5.03 21.19 15.06
CA SER A 3 4.40 19.90 14.84
C SER A 3 5.50 18.86 14.64
N ARG A 4 5.39 17.71 15.30
CA ARG A 4 6.29 16.58 15.05
C ARG A 4 6.24 16.23 13.55
N SER A 5 7.39 16.05 12.91
CA SER A 5 7.45 15.49 11.56
C SER A 5 6.69 14.17 11.50
N LYS A 6 5.77 14.03 10.55
CA LYS A 6 5.01 12.79 10.36
C LYS A 6 5.92 11.67 9.87
N LYS A 7 5.63 10.46 10.31
CA LYS A 7 6.35 9.25 9.93
C LYS A 7 5.63 8.56 8.79
N VAL A 8 6.35 8.32 7.71
CA VAL A 8 5.84 7.65 6.51
C VAL A 8 6.37 6.21 6.47
N LEU A 9 5.47 5.25 6.27
CA LEU A 9 5.81 3.85 6.08
C LEU A 9 5.37 3.39 4.68
N LEU A 10 6.33 2.87 3.91
CA LEU A 10 6.09 2.23 2.62
C LEU A 10 6.12 0.71 2.80
N LEU A 11 5.12 0.03 2.24
CA LEU A 11 4.99 -1.42 2.28
C LEU A 11 5.06 -1.97 0.85
N ALA A 12 6.11 -2.75 0.59
CA ALA A 12 6.31 -3.42 -0.70
C ALA A 12 5.35 -4.60 -0.88
N GLY A 13 5.01 -4.89 -2.13
CA GLY A 13 4.22 -6.07 -2.51
C GLY A 13 5.08 -7.28 -2.87
N TRP A 14 4.47 -8.26 -3.54
CA TRP A 14 5.12 -9.44 -4.09
C TRP A 14 6.21 -9.04 -5.08
N GLY A 15 7.38 -9.69 -5.00
CA GLY A 15 8.55 -9.36 -5.80
C GLY A 15 9.35 -8.16 -5.29
N GLY A 16 8.91 -7.52 -4.20
CA GLY A 16 9.58 -6.35 -3.65
C GLY A 16 9.34 -5.08 -4.46
N SER A 17 10.02 -4.00 -4.09
CA SER A 17 9.91 -2.70 -4.77
C SER A 17 11.28 -2.01 -4.87
N ASN A 18 12.31 -2.78 -5.21
CA ASN A 18 13.66 -2.29 -5.38
C ASN A 18 13.76 -1.32 -6.56
N PHE A 19 14.81 -0.48 -6.55
CA PHE A 19 15.06 0.44 -7.67
C PHE A 19 15.06 -0.33 -9.02
N PRO A 20 14.37 0.19 -10.07
CA PRO A 20 13.85 1.56 -10.22
C PRO A 20 12.38 1.77 -9.83
N HIS A 21 11.79 0.95 -8.96
CA HIS A 21 10.39 1.08 -8.55
C HIS A 21 10.10 2.42 -7.84
N TRP A 22 8.91 2.99 -8.07
CA TRP A 22 8.52 4.29 -7.50
C TRP A 22 8.58 4.35 -5.97
N GLN A 23 8.33 3.25 -5.25
CA GLN A 23 8.41 3.26 -3.79
C GLN A 23 9.84 3.49 -3.29
N SER A 24 10.85 2.86 -3.90
CA SER A 24 12.24 3.09 -3.53
C SER A 24 12.69 4.52 -3.88
N TRP A 25 12.25 5.05 -5.02
CA TRP A 25 12.49 6.45 -5.38
C TRP A 25 11.80 7.40 -4.39
N LEU A 26 10.52 7.18 -4.06
CA LEU A 26 9.75 8.00 -3.12
C LEU A 26 10.39 8.02 -1.73
N ALA A 27 10.85 6.88 -1.22
CA ALA A 27 11.57 6.81 0.06
C ALA A 27 12.81 7.71 0.05
N GLY A 28 13.58 7.67 -1.04
CA GLY A 28 14.74 8.54 -1.22
C GLY A 28 14.38 10.02 -1.25
N GLU A 29 13.32 10.39 -1.96
CA GLU A 29 12.87 11.80 -2.05
C GLU A 29 12.37 12.34 -0.70
N ILE A 30 11.63 11.53 0.07
CA ILE A 30 11.20 11.93 1.41
C ILE A 30 12.41 12.10 2.34
N ALA A 31 13.37 11.18 2.29
CA ALA A 31 14.57 11.24 3.12
C ALA A 31 15.46 12.45 2.80
N LYS A 32 15.58 12.86 1.53
CA LYS A 32 16.33 14.06 1.12
C LYS A 32 15.84 15.33 1.78
N ASP A 33 14.52 15.44 2.02
CA ASP A 33 13.90 16.59 2.69
C ASP A 33 13.81 16.41 4.22
N TYR A 34 14.64 15.54 4.79
CA TYR A 34 14.68 15.23 6.23
C TYR A 34 13.36 14.62 6.77
N GLY A 35 12.52 14.08 5.92
CA GLY A 35 11.31 13.35 6.31
C GLY A 35 11.64 12.05 7.03
N THR A 36 10.83 11.68 8.02
CA THR A 36 10.95 10.38 8.67
C THR A 36 10.24 9.33 7.82
N VAL A 37 10.99 8.51 7.13
CA VAL A 37 10.48 7.47 6.26
C VAL A 37 11.07 6.11 6.62
N SER A 38 10.26 5.08 6.50
CA SER A 38 10.71 3.69 6.51
C SER A 38 10.11 2.95 5.34
N PHE A 39 10.89 2.06 4.76
CA PHE A 39 10.50 1.21 3.66
C PHE A 39 10.63 -0.24 4.12
N LEU A 40 9.50 -0.89 4.39
CA LEU A 40 9.46 -2.28 4.83
C LEU A 40 9.37 -3.20 3.62
N GLU A 41 10.43 -3.96 3.41
CA GLU A 41 10.47 -5.11 2.54
C GLU A 41 10.27 -6.36 3.41
N PHE A 42 9.25 -7.14 3.10
CA PHE A 42 8.92 -8.34 3.85
C PHE A 42 9.89 -9.49 3.56
N SER A 43 10.07 -10.36 4.54
CA SER A 43 10.87 -11.57 4.36
C SER A 43 10.34 -12.44 3.23
N ASP A 44 11.26 -12.99 2.43
CA ASP A 44 10.94 -13.93 1.34
C ASP A 44 9.87 -13.41 0.38
N PHE A 45 10.06 -12.18 -0.11
CA PHE A 45 9.10 -11.49 -0.97
C PHE A 45 8.87 -12.17 -2.33
N GLU A 46 9.74 -13.10 -2.74
CA GLU A 46 9.55 -13.92 -3.95
C GLU A 46 8.56 -15.07 -3.71
N PHE A 47 8.54 -15.61 -2.47
CA PHE A 47 7.64 -16.69 -2.05
C PHE A 47 6.88 -16.25 -0.78
N PRO A 48 5.96 -15.27 -0.90
CA PRO A 48 5.37 -14.62 0.26
C PRO A 48 4.50 -15.58 1.08
N ASN A 49 4.61 -15.47 2.41
CA ASN A 49 3.79 -16.22 3.35
C ASN A 49 2.99 -15.27 4.23
N PHE A 50 1.68 -15.39 4.20
CA PHE A 50 0.77 -14.50 4.93
C PHE A 50 1.07 -14.45 6.44
N SER A 51 1.29 -15.59 7.08
CA SER A 51 1.52 -15.63 8.52
C SER A 51 2.82 -14.94 8.93
N VAL A 52 3.87 -15.05 8.10
CA VAL A 52 5.14 -14.38 8.31
C VAL A 52 4.97 -12.87 8.12
N TRP A 53 4.45 -12.43 6.99
CA TRP A 53 4.25 -11.02 6.68
C TRP A 53 3.31 -10.33 7.68
N LYS A 54 2.25 -11.02 8.10
CA LYS A 54 1.32 -10.51 9.13
C LYS A 54 2.04 -10.25 10.46
N LYS A 55 2.91 -11.16 10.88
CA LYS A 55 3.69 -10.99 12.10
C LYS A 55 4.65 -9.81 11.98
N GLU A 56 5.43 -9.77 10.90
CA GLU A 56 6.40 -8.71 10.63
C GLU A 56 5.73 -7.33 10.62
N LEU A 57 4.62 -7.18 9.88
CA LEU A 57 3.91 -5.91 9.81
C LEU A 57 3.38 -5.47 11.17
N ARG A 58 2.78 -6.38 11.94
CA ARG A 58 2.25 -6.04 13.27
C ARG A 58 3.33 -5.58 14.24
N GLU A 59 4.48 -6.26 14.26
CA GLU A 59 5.63 -5.89 15.07
C GLU A 59 6.16 -4.53 14.63
N TYR A 60 6.30 -4.33 13.32
CA TYR A 60 6.80 -3.09 12.77
C TYR A 60 5.89 -1.88 13.07
N LEU A 61 4.57 -2.03 12.88
CA LEU A 61 3.59 -0.99 13.17
C LEU A 61 3.61 -0.58 14.65
N LYS A 62 3.79 -1.55 15.56
CA LYS A 62 3.87 -1.30 17.00
C LYS A 62 5.09 -0.46 17.37
N ASP A 63 6.23 -0.72 16.73
CA ASP A 63 7.50 -0.06 17.05
C ASP A 63 7.65 1.27 16.32
N PHE A 64 7.39 1.30 15.02
CA PHE A 64 7.55 2.49 14.20
C PHE A 64 6.42 3.51 14.39
N ARG A 65 5.17 3.05 14.54
CA ARG A 65 3.98 3.90 14.70
C ARG A 65 3.87 4.96 13.61
N PRO A 66 3.64 4.59 12.36
CA PRO A 66 3.53 5.52 11.25
C PRO A 66 2.31 6.42 11.37
N ASP A 67 2.43 7.65 10.87
CA ASP A 67 1.30 8.56 10.68
C ASP A 67 0.67 8.34 9.29
N ILE A 68 1.51 8.05 8.29
CA ILE A 68 1.12 7.82 6.88
C ILE A 68 1.61 6.44 6.48
N VAL A 69 0.74 5.64 5.87
CA VAL A 69 1.08 4.32 5.30
C VAL A 69 0.77 4.29 3.82
N ILE A 70 1.67 3.70 3.06
CA ILE A 70 1.56 3.57 1.60
C ILE A 70 1.73 2.10 1.24
N CYS A 71 0.64 1.44 0.88
CA CYS A 71 0.63 0.05 0.44
C CYS A 71 0.70 -0.04 -1.09
N HIS A 72 1.48 -0.97 -1.62
CA HIS A 72 1.47 -1.32 -3.03
C HIS A 72 1.15 -2.81 -3.20
N SER A 73 0.30 -3.12 -4.20
CA SER A 73 0.02 -4.50 -4.62
C SER A 73 -0.42 -5.40 -3.44
N LEU A 74 0.23 -6.55 -3.22
CA LEU A 74 -0.08 -7.53 -2.18
C LEU A 74 -0.05 -6.95 -0.75
N ALA A 75 0.71 -5.89 -0.51
CA ALA A 75 0.68 -5.21 0.78
C ALA A 75 -0.70 -4.64 1.13
N ASN A 76 -1.53 -4.29 0.14
CA ASN A 76 -2.92 -3.90 0.37
C ASN A 76 -3.75 -5.08 0.91
N THR A 77 -3.58 -6.27 0.33
CA THR A 77 -4.25 -7.49 0.79
C THR A 77 -3.90 -7.78 2.25
N LEU A 78 -2.62 -7.70 2.59
CA LEU A 78 -2.16 -7.86 3.97
C LEU A 78 -2.80 -6.82 4.90
N TRP A 79 -2.83 -5.56 4.49
CA TRP A 79 -3.46 -4.48 5.26
C TRP A 79 -4.94 -4.75 5.51
N PHE A 80 -5.68 -5.19 4.49
CA PHE A 80 -7.10 -5.51 4.60
C PHE A 80 -7.37 -6.66 5.57
N HIS A 81 -6.54 -7.70 5.59
CA HIS A 81 -6.64 -8.75 6.61
C HIS A 81 -6.47 -8.21 8.03
N LEU A 82 -5.55 -7.29 8.24
CA LEU A 82 -5.36 -6.68 9.55
C LEU A 82 -6.54 -5.77 9.94
N CYS A 83 -7.13 -5.07 8.98
CA CYS A 83 -8.35 -4.29 9.17
C CYS A 83 -9.53 -5.19 9.57
N ASN A 84 -9.76 -6.27 8.82
CA ASN A 84 -10.87 -7.19 9.05
C ASN A 84 -10.81 -7.89 10.44
N THR A 85 -9.62 -8.02 11.00
CA THR A 85 -9.40 -8.60 12.34
C THR A 85 -9.22 -7.55 13.44
N ASN A 86 -9.37 -6.25 13.14
CA ASN A 86 -9.11 -5.14 14.07
C ASN A 86 -7.75 -5.26 14.78
N SER A 87 -6.73 -5.72 14.04
CA SER A 87 -5.42 -6.06 14.61
C SER A 87 -4.43 -4.91 14.62
N ILE A 88 -4.81 -3.74 14.09
CA ILE A 88 -3.97 -2.55 13.96
C ILE A 88 -4.70 -1.30 14.43
N GLU A 89 -3.92 -0.32 14.89
CA GLU A 89 -4.42 1.02 15.22
C GLU A 89 -4.69 1.82 13.94
N LYS A 90 -5.54 2.84 14.05
CA LYS A 90 -5.79 3.76 12.94
C LYS A 90 -4.57 4.63 12.68
N VAL A 91 -4.24 4.78 11.40
CA VAL A 91 -3.26 5.77 10.92
C VAL A 91 -3.95 7.08 10.51
N GLN A 92 -3.19 8.15 10.35
CA GLN A 92 -3.76 9.43 9.92
C GLN A 92 -4.14 9.37 8.43
N LYS A 93 -3.24 8.86 7.60
CA LYS A 93 -3.44 8.77 6.16
C LYS A 93 -2.98 7.42 5.60
N LEU A 94 -3.76 6.88 4.69
CA LEU A 94 -3.46 5.63 4.00
C LEU A 94 -3.57 5.81 2.48
N TYR A 95 -2.56 5.35 1.77
CA TYR A 95 -2.56 5.25 0.33
C TYR A 95 -2.60 3.77 -0.06
N LEU A 96 -3.64 3.38 -0.79
CA LEU A 96 -3.84 2.04 -1.32
C LEU A 96 -3.54 2.09 -2.83
N VAL A 97 -2.37 1.63 -3.23
CA VAL A 97 -1.92 1.72 -4.63
C VAL A 97 -1.97 0.34 -5.28
N ALA A 98 -2.69 0.24 -6.38
CA ALA A 98 -2.85 -0.97 -7.18
C ALA A 98 -3.12 -2.24 -6.34
N PRO A 99 -4.16 -2.27 -5.48
CA PRO A 99 -4.50 -3.49 -4.77
C PRO A 99 -4.91 -4.57 -5.78
N PRO A 100 -4.53 -5.84 -5.56
CA PRO A 100 -5.05 -6.94 -6.36
C PRO A 100 -6.51 -7.23 -5.98
N SER A 101 -7.23 -7.91 -6.88
CA SER A 101 -8.58 -8.40 -6.61
C SER A 101 -8.64 -9.27 -5.36
N ILE A 102 -9.71 -9.17 -4.59
CA ILE A 102 -9.98 -10.12 -3.49
C ILE A 102 -10.26 -11.53 -3.99
N LYS A 103 -10.48 -11.69 -5.29
CA LYS A 103 -10.71 -12.98 -5.98
C LYS A 103 -9.44 -13.49 -6.67
N CYS A 104 -8.27 -12.93 -6.31
CA CYS A 104 -6.99 -13.37 -6.87
C CYS A 104 -6.78 -14.87 -6.64
N ASP A 105 -6.43 -15.59 -7.72
CA ASP A 105 -6.25 -17.05 -7.75
C ASP A 105 -4.82 -17.48 -8.11
N ILE A 106 -3.86 -16.57 -7.97
CA ILE A 106 -2.44 -16.84 -8.21
C ILE A 106 -1.93 -17.82 -7.15
N THR A 107 -1.43 -18.97 -7.58
CA THR A 107 -1.00 -20.05 -6.70
C THR A 107 0.06 -19.62 -5.67
N GLU A 108 1.01 -18.82 -6.10
CA GLU A 108 2.10 -18.32 -5.25
C GLU A 108 1.58 -17.44 -4.11
N LEU A 109 0.37 -16.89 -4.25
CA LEU A 109 -0.27 -15.99 -3.29
C LEU A 109 -1.38 -16.66 -2.47
N GLU A 110 -1.60 -17.96 -2.63
CA GLU A 110 -2.72 -18.69 -2.02
C GLU A 110 -2.84 -18.49 -0.51
N SER A 111 -1.70 -18.31 0.20
CA SER A 111 -1.71 -18.09 1.65
C SER A 111 -2.40 -16.78 2.08
N PHE A 112 -2.58 -15.82 1.18
CA PHE A 112 -3.24 -14.53 1.41
C PHE A 112 -4.75 -14.58 1.10
N PHE A 113 -5.25 -15.68 0.59
CA PHE A 113 -6.64 -15.82 0.17
C PHE A 113 -7.30 -17.05 0.81
N PRO A 114 -8.63 -17.05 1.02
CA PRO A 114 -9.55 -15.99 0.63
C PRO A 114 -9.43 -14.73 1.49
N LEU A 115 -9.79 -13.58 0.91
CA LEU A 115 -9.89 -12.31 1.60
C LEU A 115 -11.35 -11.83 1.58
N ASP A 116 -11.91 -11.56 2.75
CA ASP A 116 -13.22 -10.91 2.84
C ASP A 116 -13.10 -9.43 2.44
N MET A 117 -14.11 -8.93 1.72
CA MET A 117 -14.18 -7.51 1.33
C MET A 117 -14.03 -6.61 2.57
N PRO A 118 -13.00 -5.75 2.61
CA PRO A 118 -12.78 -4.89 3.76
C PRO A 118 -13.87 -3.81 3.82
N LYS A 119 -14.36 -3.52 5.04
CA LYS A 119 -15.42 -2.53 5.29
C LYS A 119 -14.89 -1.23 5.89
N ASN A 120 -13.65 -1.20 6.26
CA ASN A 120 -12.94 0.00 6.71
C ASN A 120 -11.44 -0.15 6.43
N ALA A 121 -10.75 0.97 6.32
CA ALA A 121 -9.34 1.01 5.98
C ALA A 121 -8.41 1.23 7.19
N HIS A 122 -8.96 1.36 8.40
CA HIS A 122 -8.22 1.73 9.63
C HIS A 122 -7.33 2.97 9.44
N ALA A 123 -7.87 4.00 8.79
CA ALA A 123 -7.25 5.30 8.62
C ALA A 123 -8.29 6.41 8.81
N ASN A 124 -7.85 7.62 9.13
CA ASN A 124 -8.75 8.78 9.16
C ASN A 124 -9.08 9.23 7.75
N GLU A 125 -8.10 9.19 6.87
CA GLU A 125 -8.25 9.49 5.45
C GLU A 125 -7.58 8.40 4.61
N THR A 126 -8.23 8.03 3.51
CA THR A 126 -7.70 6.99 2.60
C THR A 126 -7.86 7.44 1.15
N LEU A 127 -6.82 7.24 0.36
CA LEU A 127 -6.85 7.41 -1.09
C LEU A 127 -6.57 6.07 -1.76
N LEU A 128 -7.52 5.59 -2.54
CA LEU A 128 -7.37 4.43 -3.41
C LEU A 128 -6.86 4.88 -4.78
N ILE A 129 -5.80 4.29 -5.27
CA ILE A 129 -5.20 4.61 -6.57
C ILE A 129 -5.16 3.35 -7.40
N THR A 130 -5.86 3.36 -8.53
CA THR A 130 -6.03 2.22 -9.44
C THR A 130 -5.68 2.60 -10.87
N SER A 131 -5.60 1.62 -11.75
CA SER A 131 -5.38 1.80 -13.18
C SER A 131 -6.49 1.19 -14.02
N THR A 132 -6.77 1.78 -15.18
CA THR A 132 -7.78 1.27 -16.11
C THR A 132 -7.43 -0.07 -16.72
N ASP A 133 -6.15 -0.45 -16.73
CA ASP A 133 -5.60 -1.65 -17.38
C ASP A 133 -4.74 -2.52 -16.42
N ASP A 134 -4.99 -2.42 -15.10
CA ASP A 134 -4.30 -3.27 -14.13
C ASP A 134 -4.66 -4.75 -14.36
N PRO A 135 -3.68 -5.64 -14.59
CA PRO A 135 -3.95 -7.05 -14.86
C PRO A 135 -4.47 -7.82 -13.63
N TYR A 136 -4.34 -7.26 -12.42
CA TYR A 136 -4.69 -7.93 -11.17
C TYR A 136 -6.01 -7.47 -10.55
N MET A 137 -6.61 -6.39 -11.06
CA MET A 137 -7.91 -5.90 -10.60
C MET A 137 -8.59 -5.08 -11.69
N ASN A 138 -9.76 -5.50 -12.14
CA ASN A 138 -10.53 -4.74 -13.10
C ASN A 138 -11.28 -3.55 -12.45
N MET A 139 -11.82 -2.66 -13.27
CA MET A 139 -12.48 -1.43 -12.80
C MET A 139 -13.77 -1.67 -12.01
N ASP A 140 -14.51 -2.74 -12.31
CA ASP A 140 -15.72 -3.08 -11.55
C ASP A 140 -15.35 -3.51 -10.11
N GLU A 141 -14.32 -4.34 -9.98
CA GLU A 141 -13.78 -4.75 -8.67
C GLU A 141 -13.18 -3.56 -7.90
N ALA A 142 -12.48 -2.65 -8.58
CA ALA A 142 -11.97 -1.42 -7.99
C ALA A 142 -13.11 -0.55 -7.44
N LYS A 143 -14.21 -0.48 -8.18
CA LYS A 143 -15.41 0.26 -7.75
C LYS A 143 -16.10 -0.42 -6.56
N GLU A 144 -16.23 -1.75 -6.55
CA GLU A 144 -16.75 -2.51 -5.43
C GLU A 144 -15.91 -2.26 -4.16
N LEU A 145 -14.58 -2.25 -4.28
CA LEU A 145 -13.66 -1.97 -3.18
C LEU A 145 -13.81 -0.52 -2.68
N GLN A 146 -13.87 0.44 -3.60
CA GLN A 146 -14.10 1.85 -3.27
C GLN A 146 -15.38 2.03 -2.47
N ASP A 147 -16.49 1.47 -2.96
CA ASP A 147 -17.81 1.60 -2.34
C ASP A 147 -17.85 0.93 -0.96
N SER A 148 -17.21 -0.24 -0.82
CA SER A 148 -17.13 -0.95 0.45
C SER A 148 -16.33 -0.20 1.52
N LEU A 149 -15.24 0.46 1.13
CA LEU A 149 -14.41 1.26 2.03
C LEU A 149 -14.96 2.66 2.26
N GLY A 150 -15.78 3.18 1.34
CA GLY A 150 -16.30 4.56 1.37
C GLY A 150 -15.19 5.61 1.21
N VAL A 151 -14.24 5.39 0.30
CA VAL A 151 -13.03 6.20 0.15
C VAL A 151 -12.98 6.94 -1.18
N GLU A 152 -12.14 7.97 -1.26
CA GLU A 152 -11.79 8.62 -2.52
C GLU A 152 -10.95 7.69 -3.39
N MET A 153 -11.20 7.69 -4.70
CA MET A 153 -10.44 6.92 -5.67
C MET A 153 -9.92 7.80 -6.80
N VAL A 154 -8.66 7.61 -7.13
CA VAL A 154 -8.02 8.15 -8.34
C VAL A 154 -7.77 7.00 -9.30
N VAL A 155 -8.24 7.15 -10.52
CA VAL A 155 -8.04 6.18 -11.61
C VAL A 155 -7.01 6.75 -12.58
N LEU A 156 -5.93 6.02 -12.79
CA LEU A 156 -4.90 6.36 -13.76
C LEU A 156 -5.17 5.63 -15.09
N GLU A 157 -5.05 6.36 -16.19
CA GLU A 157 -5.26 5.78 -17.52
C GLU A 157 -4.01 5.02 -17.98
N ASN A 158 -4.20 3.74 -18.35
CA ASN A 158 -3.14 2.89 -18.91
C ASN A 158 -1.85 2.87 -18.07
N ALA A 159 -2.00 2.76 -16.75
CA ALA A 159 -0.88 2.78 -15.81
C ALA A 159 -0.41 1.36 -15.41
N GLY A 160 -1.00 0.32 -16.02
CA GLY A 160 -0.70 -1.07 -15.69
C GLY A 160 -0.87 -1.34 -14.20
N HIS A 161 0.06 -2.11 -13.61
CA HIS A 161 0.05 -2.37 -12.17
C HIS A 161 0.76 -1.30 -11.33
N ILE A 162 0.98 -0.13 -11.90
CA ILE A 162 1.66 1.01 -11.25
C ILE A 162 2.99 0.55 -10.60
N ASN A 163 3.78 -0.19 -11.34
CA ASN A 163 5.08 -0.73 -10.93
C ASN A 163 6.19 -0.34 -11.91
N ALA A 164 7.42 -0.80 -11.67
CA ALA A 164 8.56 -0.49 -12.54
C ALA A 164 8.34 -0.98 -13.98
N ASP A 165 7.73 -2.16 -14.17
CA ASP A 165 7.44 -2.73 -15.50
C ASP A 165 6.40 -1.91 -16.27
N SER A 166 5.53 -1.20 -15.56
CA SER A 166 4.56 -0.25 -16.12
C SER A 166 5.13 1.16 -16.30
N GLY A 167 6.44 1.35 -16.08
CA GLY A 167 7.13 2.63 -16.24
C GLY A 167 7.08 3.55 -15.01
N TYR A 168 6.61 3.06 -13.86
CA TYR A 168 6.54 3.82 -12.61
C TYR A 168 7.85 3.69 -11.81
N GLY A 169 8.81 4.56 -12.15
CA GLY A 169 10.03 4.83 -11.39
C GLY A 169 9.89 6.14 -10.63
N GLU A 170 10.33 7.25 -11.23
CA GLU A 170 10.05 8.59 -10.67
C GLU A 170 8.56 8.90 -10.82
N TRP A 171 7.91 9.23 -9.70
CA TRP A 171 6.48 9.56 -9.70
C TRP A 171 6.21 10.85 -8.91
N PRO A 172 6.50 12.04 -9.50
CA PRO A 172 6.39 13.33 -8.81
C PRO A 172 5.00 13.63 -8.25
N TRP A 173 3.95 13.14 -8.89
CA TRP A 173 2.57 13.33 -8.43
C TRP A 173 2.34 12.72 -7.05
N ILE A 174 2.77 11.46 -6.81
CA ILE A 174 2.60 10.83 -5.50
C ILE A 174 3.46 11.51 -4.43
N LEU A 175 4.68 11.94 -4.79
CA LEU A 175 5.54 12.69 -3.88
C LEU A 175 4.88 13.98 -3.43
N GLN A 176 4.27 14.73 -4.35
CA GLN A 176 3.54 15.95 -4.01
C GLN A 176 2.39 15.66 -3.06
N LYS A 177 1.57 14.62 -3.34
CA LYS A 177 0.47 14.21 -2.48
C LYS A 177 0.94 13.87 -1.05
N ILE A 178 2.02 13.11 -0.92
CA ILE A 178 2.59 12.77 0.39
C ILE A 178 3.10 14.01 1.11
N LYS A 179 3.74 14.95 0.41
CA LYS A 179 4.24 16.20 1.01
C LYS A 179 3.11 17.11 1.52
N GLU A 180 1.96 17.10 0.86
CA GLU A 180 0.75 17.83 1.31
C GLU A 180 0.22 17.27 2.66
N ASP A 181 0.45 15.99 2.92
CA ASP A 181 0.00 15.29 4.13
C ASP A 181 1.06 15.29 5.26
N MET A 182 2.32 15.65 4.96
CA MET A 182 3.42 15.68 5.95
C MET A 182 3.43 16.97 6.77
#